data_b97976928808064aa75a5c7d367c899a
#
_entry.id   b97976928808064aa75a5c7d367c899a
#
_cell.length_a   1.000
_cell.length_b   1.000
_cell.length_c   1.000
_cell.angle_alpha   90.00
_cell.angle_beta   90.00
_cell.angle_gamma   90.00
#
_symmetry.space_group_name_H-M   'P 1'
#
loop_
_entity.id
_entity.type
_entity.pdbx_description
1 polymer ?
#
loop_
_entity_poly.entity_id
_entity_poly.type
_entity_poly.pdbx_seq_one_letter_code
_entity_poly.pdbx_strand_id
1 'polypeptide(L)'
;MSKTTKNPLVKPFVKWAGGKRQLMSEIIKYKPKTYKKFVEPFVGGGSVFMELQNNKTVINDFNSELINTYIVIRDNLDELIQELEKHKENDSKEYFYTLREWDRNGILEEKSNVERASRFIYLNKTCFNGLFRVNSQGQFNVPYGNYKNPNIVNKEVLIADSKFLNKSGIKIMNEDFEKAAKTARKGDFVYFDPPYAPLVEDSQSFVGYTLNGFDYEEQVRLRDLFIELDKKGCFVMLSNSSSKLIHDLYSDYKENTIIIGATRNINSKASGRGKVDEVLIMNYNYKQS
;
A
#
# COMPACT_ATOMS: atom_id res chain seq x y z
N MET A 1 -3.33 -26.96 -15.40
CA MET A 1 -3.44 -26.10 -14.20
C MET A 1 -4.78 -25.38 -14.24
N SER A 2 -5.66 -25.63 -13.29
CA SER A 2 -6.96 -24.97 -13.19
C SER A 2 -6.75 -23.46 -13.09
N LYS A 3 -7.32 -22.67 -14.01
CA LYS A 3 -7.39 -21.22 -13.90
C LYS A 3 -8.29 -20.93 -12.68
N THR A 4 -7.69 -20.63 -11.54
CA THR A 4 -8.46 -20.08 -10.41
C THR A 4 -9.09 -18.76 -10.88
N THR A 5 -10.39 -18.77 -11.02
CA THR A 5 -11.16 -17.58 -11.39
C THR A 5 -11.00 -16.55 -10.27
N LYS A 6 -10.51 -15.36 -10.61
CA LYS A 6 -10.38 -14.27 -9.64
C LYS A 6 -11.75 -13.91 -9.05
N ASN A 7 -11.79 -13.63 -7.75
CA ASN A 7 -12.99 -13.10 -7.12
C ASN A 7 -13.00 -11.56 -7.23
N PRO A 8 -13.93 -10.94 -7.97
CA PRO A 8 -13.96 -9.49 -8.16
C PRO A 8 -14.31 -8.70 -6.89
N LEU A 9 -14.80 -9.38 -5.85
CA LEU A 9 -15.07 -8.77 -4.55
C LEU A 9 -13.81 -8.65 -3.68
N VAL A 10 -12.73 -9.36 -3.98
CA VAL A 10 -11.43 -9.19 -3.30
C VAL A 10 -10.80 -7.91 -3.83
N LYS A 11 -10.83 -6.86 -3.04
CA LYS A 11 -10.36 -5.51 -3.42
C LYS A 11 -10.10 -4.64 -2.18
N PRO A 12 -9.30 -3.57 -2.29
CA PRO A 12 -8.94 -2.71 -1.17
C PRO A 12 -10.13 -2.30 -0.29
N PHE A 13 -10.07 -2.60 1.00
CA PHE A 13 -11.08 -2.23 1.99
C PHE A 13 -10.97 -0.76 2.42
N VAL A 14 -9.83 -0.11 2.19
CA VAL A 14 -9.57 1.32 2.42
C VAL A 14 -9.09 2.01 1.15
N LYS A 15 -9.21 3.34 1.10
CA LYS A 15 -8.50 4.16 0.13
C LYS A 15 -7.08 4.40 0.66
N TRP A 16 -6.10 4.28 -0.20
CA TRP A 16 -4.70 4.49 0.17
C TRP A 16 -4.01 5.44 -0.80
N ALA A 17 -3.18 6.36 -0.26
CA ALA A 17 -2.39 7.25 -1.09
C ALA A 17 -1.42 6.44 -1.95
N GLY A 18 -1.21 6.83 -3.20
CA GLY A 18 -0.38 6.08 -4.14
C GLY A 18 -1.04 4.82 -4.71
N GLY A 19 -2.37 4.63 -4.52
CA GLY A 19 -3.09 3.47 -5.04
C GLY A 19 -2.87 3.27 -6.54
N LYS A 20 -2.48 2.06 -6.94
CA LYS A 20 -1.96 1.69 -8.29
C LYS A 20 -3.03 1.55 -9.37
N ARG A 21 -4.19 2.18 -9.22
CA ARG A 21 -5.29 2.03 -10.20
C ARG A 21 -4.88 2.40 -11.62
N GLN A 22 -4.05 3.45 -11.80
CA GLN A 22 -3.58 3.89 -13.12
C GLN A 22 -2.43 3.03 -13.65
N LEU A 23 -1.58 2.49 -12.77
CA LEU A 23 -0.46 1.62 -13.13
C LEU A 23 -0.85 0.14 -13.23
N MET A 24 -2.04 -0.25 -12.74
CA MET A 24 -2.41 -1.66 -12.62
C MET A 24 -2.33 -2.41 -13.95
N SER A 25 -2.82 -1.80 -15.04
CA SER A 25 -2.74 -2.40 -16.38
C SER A 25 -1.31 -2.68 -16.80
N GLU A 26 -0.39 -1.73 -16.52
CA GLU A 26 1.02 -1.89 -16.87
C GLU A 26 1.72 -2.91 -15.97
N ILE A 27 1.41 -2.90 -14.66
CA ILE A 27 1.94 -3.93 -13.72
C ILE A 27 1.51 -5.32 -14.19
N ILE A 28 0.24 -5.53 -14.51
CA ILE A 28 -0.28 -6.82 -15.00
C ILE A 28 0.35 -7.22 -16.33
N LYS A 29 0.54 -6.27 -17.24
CA LYS A 29 1.13 -6.48 -18.56
C LYS A 29 2.60 -6.93 -18.47
N TYR A 30 3.36 -6.31 -17.56
CA TYR A 30 4.81 -6.50 -17.48
C TYR A 30 5.28 -7.42 -16.35
N LYS A 31 4.39 -7.89 -15.47
CA LYS A 31 4.77 -8.89 -14.45
C LYS A 31 5.27 -10.18 -15.11
N PRO A 32 6.10 -11.00 -14.43
CA PRO A 32 6.51 -12.29 -14.96
C PRO A 32 5.30 -13.17 -15.29
N LYS A 33 5.34 -13.90 -16.42
CA LYS A 33 4.27 -14.85 -16.80
C LYS A 33 4.07 -15.94 -15.75
N THR A 34 5.17 -16.42 -15.17
CA THR A 34 5.16 -17.47 -14.15
C THR A 34 6.10 -17.10 -13.01
N TYR A 35 5.67 -17.33 -11.79
CA TYR A 35 6.47 -17.17 -10.57
C TYR A 35 5.92 -18.10 -9.48
N LYS A 36 6.75 -18.39 -8.47
CA LYS A 36 6.41 -19.36 -7.42
C LYS A 36 5.59 -18.73 -6.30
N LYS A 37 6.01 -17.55 -5.81
CA LYS A 37 5.41 -16.80 -4.72
C LYS A 37 5.44 -15.32 -5.08
N PHE A 38 4.45 -14.56 -4.61
CA PHE A 38 4.42 -13.10 -4.69
C PHE A 38 4.82 -12.49 -3.36
N VAL A 39 5.62 -11.43 -3.39
CA VAL A 39 6.04 -10.69 -2.18
C VAL A 39 5.82 -9.20 -2.42
N GLU A 40 5.06 -8.54 -1.55
CA GLU A 40 4.76 -7.10 -1.60
C GLU A 40 5.14 -6.45 -0.26
N PRO A 41 6.38 -5.92 -0.13
CA PRO A 41 6.90 -5.36 1.11
C PRO A 41 6.28 -4.03 1.54
N PHE A 42 5.61 -3.32 0.63
CA PHE A 42 4.89 -2.06 0.83
C PHE A 42 3.45 -2.24 0.38
N VAL A 43 2.66 -3.05 1.10
CA VAL A 43 1.33 -3.46 0.61
C VAL A 43 0.32 -2.32 0.58
N GLY A 44 0.41 -1.34 1.50
CA GLY A 44 -0.55 -0.27 1.60
C GLY A 44 -2.00 -0.78 1.59
N GLY A 45 -2.84 -0.22 0.73
CA GLY A 45 -4.22 -0.67 0.56
C GLY A 45 -4.39 -2.02 -0.15
N GLY A 46 -3.31 -2.70 -0.59
CA GLY A 46 -3.33 -4.03 -1.18
C GLY A 46 -3.80 -4.11 -2.63
N SER A 47 -3.72 -3.02 -3.38
CA SER A 47 -4.26 -2.98 -4.74
C SER A 47 -3.65 -4.03 -5.66
N VAL A 48 -2.33 -4.23 -5.61
CA VAL A 48 -1.64 -5.20 -6.48
C VAL A 48 -1.84 -6.63 -5.97
N PHE A 49 -1.64 -6.87 -4.68
CA PHE A 49 -1.87 -8.15 -4.03
C PHE A 49 -3.28 -8.71 -4.29
N MET A 50 -4.30 -7.86 -4.08
CA MET A 50 -5.71 -8.25 -4.27
C MET A 50 -6.08 -8.40 -5.75
N GLU A 51 -5.44 -7.66 -6.66
CA GLU A 51 -5.61 -7.87 -8.09
C GLU A 51 -4.95 -9.16 -8.57
N LEU A 52 -3.75 -9.49 -8.09
CA LEU A 52 -3.04 -10.71 -8.50
C LEU A 52 -3.69 -11.98 -7.93
N GLN A 53 -4.24 -11.94 -6.73
CA GLN A 53 -4.85 -13.07 -6.01
C GLN A 53 -4.01 -14.35 -6.04
N ASN A 54 -2.68 -14.19 -5.94
CA ASN A 54 -1.79 -15.34 -5.94
C ASN A 54 -1.94 -16.15 -4.64
N ASN A 55 -1.99 -17.48 -4.75
CA ASN A 55 -2.24 -18.34 -3.59
C ASN A 55 -1.05 -18.44 -2.61
N LYS A 56 0.16 -18.08 -3.05
CA LYS A 56 1.36 -18.04 -2.21
C LYS A 56 1.86 -16.61 -2.20
N THR A 57 1.56 -15.86 -1.14
CA THR A 57 1.89 -14.45 -1.04
C THR A 57 2.38 -14.07 0.35
N VAL A 58 3.35 -13.17 0.37
CA VAL A 58 3.76 -12.44 1.58
C VAL A 58 3.43 -10.97 1.35
N ILE A 59 2.63 -10.40 2.22
CA ILE A 59 2.38 -8.96 2.28
C ILE A 59 2.98 -8.39 3.55
N ASN A 60 3.44 -7.15 3.46
CA ASN A 60 4.04 -6.43 4.56
C ASN A 60 3.76 -4.93 4.45
N ASP A 61 3.67 -4.27 5.57
CA ASP A 61 3.74 -2.81 5.67
C ASP A 61 4.35 -2.43 7.02
N PHE A 62 5.01 -1.29 7.06
CA PHE A 62 5.55 -0.76 8.32
C PHE A 62 4.46 -0.16 9.22
N ASN A 63 3.31 0.22 8.65
CA ASN A 63 2.16 0.77 9.36
C ASN A 63 1.44 -0.32 10.16
N SER A 64 1.63 -0.33 11.48
CA SER A 64 1.07 -1.32 12.39
C SER A 64 -0.45 -1.30 12.45
N GLU A 65 -1.11 -0.13 12.36
CA GLU A 65 -2.56 -0.02 12.37
C GLU A 65 -3.18 -0.62 11.09
N LEU A 66 -2.52 -0.40 9.94
CA LEU A 66 -2.91 -1.02 8.68
C LEU A 66 -2.78 -2.54 8.75
N ILE A 67 -1.65 -3.04 9.21
CA ILE A 67 -1.41 -4.49 9.34
C ILE A 67 -2.34 -5.12 10.39
N ASN A 68 -2.58 -4.45 11.52
CA ASN A 68 -3.60 -4.87 12.48
C ASN A 68 -4.97 -5.02 11.79
N THR A 69 -5.33 -4.07 10.92
CA THR A 69 -6.59 -4.13 10.19
C THR A 69 -6.67 -5.35 9.25
N TYR A 70 -5.59 -5.67 8.52
CA TYR A 70 -5.52 -6.90 7.71
C TYR A 70 -5.69 -8.17 8.56
N ILE A 71 -5.04 -8.22 9.72
CA ILE A 71 -5.12 -9.37 10.64
C ILE A 71 -6.53 -9.51 11.20
N VAL A 72 -7.17 -8.41 11.62
CA VAL A 72 -8.54 -8.42 12.14
C VAL A 72 -9.55 -8.83 11.06
N ILE A 73 -9.41 -8.37 9.82
CA ILE A 73 -10.25 -8.82 8.69
C ILE A 73 -10.10 -10.33 8.48
N ARG A 74 -8.90 -10.87 8.65
CA ARG A 74 -8.64 -12.31 8.54
C ARG A 74 -9.26 -13.09 9.70
N ASP A 75 -9.06 -12.66 10.93
CA ASP A 75 -9.25 -13.49 12.13
C ASP A 75 -10.53 -13.15 12.93
N ASN A 76 -11.01 -11.90 12.88
CA ASN A 76 -12.08 -11.37 13.72
C ASN A 76 -13.16 -10.62 12.90
N LEU A 77 -13.56 -11.19 11.76
CA LEU A 77 -14.42 -10.51 10.78
C LEU A 77 -15.78 -10.11 11.36
N ASP A 78 -16.43 -10.99 12.12
CA ASP A 78 -17.79 -10.75 12.60
C ASP A 78 -17.83 -9.63 13.65
N GLU A 79 -16.87 -9.62 14.58
CA GLU A 79 -16.70 -8.54 15.55
C GLU A 79 -16.35 -7.21 14.87
N LEU A 80 -15.49 -7.24 13.86
CA LEU A 80 -15.16 -6.06 13.07
C LEU A 80 -16.40 -5.45 12.40
N ILE A 81 -17.23 -6.30 11.79
CA ILE A 81 -18.48 -5.85 11.15
C ILE A 81 -19.42 -5.22 12.18
N GLN A 82 -19.55 -5.82 13.37
CA GLN A 82 -20.38 -5.27 14.45
C GLN A 82 -19.88 -3.88 14.90
N GLU A 83 -18.57 -3.71 15.09
CA GLU A 83 -18.01 -2.40 15.44
C GLU A 83 -18.19 -1.35 14.33
N LEU A 84 -18.03 -1.76 13.06
CA LEU A 84 -18.28 -0.86 11.93
C LEU A 84 -19.75 -0.43 11.79
N GLU A 85 -20.71 -1.31 12.09
CA GLU A 85 -22.13 -0.94 12.12
C GLU A 85 -22.41 0.07 13.25
N LYS A 86 -21.81 -0.09 14.45
CA LYS A 86 -21.89 0.92 15.51
C LYS A 86 -21.33 2.28 15.06
N HIS A 87 -20.18 2.28 14.37
CA HIS A 87 -19.61 3.50 13.82
C HIS A 87 -20.53 4.16 12.78
N LYS A 88 -21.18 3.36 11.95
CA LYS A 88 -22.13 3.84 10.93
C LYS A 88 -23.39 4.46 11.55
N GLU A 89 -23.92 3.87 12.62
CA GLU A 89 -25.09 4.37 13.35
C GLU A 89 -24.80 5.72 14.04
N ASN A 90 -23.57 5.92 14.50
CA ASN A 90 -23.15 7.12 15.22
C ASN A 90 -22.46 8.15 14.31
N ASP A 91 -22.34 7.91 12.98
CA ASP A 91 -21.56 8.77 12.09
C ASP A 91 -22.03 10.22 12.13
N SER A 92 -21.18 11.05 12.66
CA SER A 92 -21.34 12.51 12.74
C SER A 92 -19.96 13.17 12.78
N LYS A 93 -19.91 14.47 12.55
CA LYS A 93 -18.67 15.23 12.66
C LYS A 93 -18.07 15.14 14.06
N GLU A 94 -18.90 15.25 15.08
CA GLU A 94 -18.52 15.17 16.49
C GLU A 94 -17.94 13.80 16.83
N TYR A 95 -18.63 12.74 16.42
CA TYR A 95 -18.20 11.36 16.62
C TYR A 95 -16.87 11.07 15.92
N PHE A 96 -16.70 11.56 14.68
CA PHE A 96 -15.43 11.43 13.95
C PHE A 96 -14.27 12.03 14.74
N TYR A 97 -14.43 13.25 15.26
CA TYR A 97 -13.35 13.89 16.02
C TYR A 97 -13.10 13.19 17.36
N THR A 98 -14.13 12.66 18.02
CA THR A 98 -13.97 11.85 19.25
C THR A 98 -13.08 10.62 18.98
N LEU A 99 -13.37 9.87 17.91
CA LEU A 99 -12.55 8.71 17.54
C LEU A 99 -11.13 9.13 17.07
N ARG A 100 -11.02 10.27 16.38
CA ARG A 100 -9.72 10.78 15.95
C ARG A 100 -8.80 11.09 17.12
N GLU A 101 -9.34 11.62 18.22
CA GLU A 101 -8.57 11.98 19.42
C GLU A 101 -8.01 10.78 20.20
N TRP A 102 -8.42 9.55 19.92
CA TRP A 102 -7.90 8.36 20.62
C TRP A 102 -6.36 8.23 20.56
N ASP A 103 -5.73 8.64 19.44
CA ASP A 103 -4.28 8.62 19.27
C ASP A 103 -3.54 9.82 19.90
N ARG A 104 -4.27 10.73 20.59
CA ARG A 104 -3.72 11.93 21.24
C ARG A 104 -3.78 11.86 22.77
N ASN A 105 -4.74 11.10 23.28
CA ASN A 105 -5.04 11.07 24.71
C ASN A 105 -4.80 9.70 25.37
N GLY A 106 -4.07 8.80 24.68
CA GLY A 106 -3.71 7.48 25.22
C GLY A 106 -4.84 6.44 25.17
N ILE A 107 -6.01 6.77 24.62
CA ILE A 107 -7.14 5.83 24.56
C ILE A 107 -6.85 4.71 23.54
N LEU A 108 -6.12 4.99 22.48
CA LEU A 108 -5.86 4.01 21.41
C LEU A 108 -5.12 2.77 21.94
N GLU A 109 -4.20 2.94 22.88
CA GLU A 109 -3.42 1.88 23.50
C GLU A 109 -4.26 0.95 24.38
N GLU A 110 -5.38 1.46 24.92
CA GLU A 110 -6.33 0.69 25.75
C GLU A 110 -7.34 -0.09 24.91
N LYS A 111 -7.43 0.19 23.61
CA LYS A 111 -8.39 -0.42 22.70
C LYS A 111 -7.94 -1.78 22.19
N SER A 112 -8.90 -2.69 22.07
CA SER A 112 -8.69 -3.99 21.43
C SER A 112 -8.26 -3.84 19.96
N ASN A 113 -7.63 -4.85 19.39
CA ASN A 113 -7.25 -4.88 17.99
C ASN A 113 -8.46 -4.66 17.05
N VAL A 114 -9.64 -5.17 17.43
CA VAL A 114 -10.88 -4.99 16.64
C VAL A 114 -11.35 -3.55 16.68
N GLU A 115 -11.39 -2.90 17.85
CA GLU A 115 -11.76 -1.48 17.95
C GLU A 115 -10.77 -0.57 17.21
N ARG A 116 -9.47 -0.85 17.26
CA ARG A 116 -8.44 -0.12 16.51
C ARG A 116 -8.63 -0.30 15.00
N ALA A 117 -8.87 -1.51 14.52
CA ALA A 117 -9.12 -1.79 13.11
C ALA A 117 -10.41 -1.13 12.62
N SER A 118 -11.49 -1.18 13.39
CA SER A 118 -12.76 -0.54 13.03
C SER A 118 -12.63 0.99 12.97
N ARG A 119 -11.95 1.60 13.95
CA ARG A 119 -11.58 3.03 13.93
C ARG A 119 -10.78 3.38 12.67
N PHE A 120 -9.77 2.58 12.32
CA PHE A 120 -8.94 2.80 11.15
C PHE A 120 -9.77 2.84 9.85
N ILE A 121 -10.64 1.86 9.66
CA ILE A 121 -11.55 1.81 8.50
C ILE A 121 -12.53 2.98 8.53
N TYR A 122 -13.17 3.25 9.67
CA TYR A 122 -14.14 4.34 9.81
C TYR A 122 -13.51 5.69 9.48
N LEU A 123 -12.38 6.05 10.09
CA LEU A 123 -11.71 7.31 9.81
C LEU A 123 -11.32 7.43 8.34
N ASN A 124 -10.82 6.36 7.71
CA ASN A 124 -10.49 6.37 6.29
C ASN A 124 -11.72 6.56 5.38
N LYS A 125 -12.85 5.92 5.71
CA LYS A 125 -14.08 6.02 4.91
C LYS A 125 -14.79 7.36 5.03
N THR A 126 -14.61 8.06 6.16
CA THR A 126 -15.34 9.29 6.49
C THR A 126 -14.49 10.55 6.44
N CYS A 127 -13.17 10.45 6.36
CA CYS A 127 -12.27 11.59 6.24
C CYS A 127 -12.25 12.19 4.83
N PHE A 128 -11.75 13.41 4.72
CA PHE A 128 -11.62 14.15 3.45
C PHE A 128 -10.80 13.35 2.42
N ASN A 129 -11.40 13.06 1.28
CA ASN A 129 -10.86 12.29 0.16
C ASN A 129 -10.43 10.83 0.50
N GLY A 130 -10.74 10.32 1.69
CA GLY A 130 -10.29 9.00 2.12
C GLY A 130 -8.76 8.91 2.27
N LEU A 131 -8.12 10.00 2.63
CA LEU A 131 -6.67 10.03 2.82
C LEU A 131 -6.30 9.44 4.18
N PHE A 132 -5.29 8.57 4.20
CA PHE A 132 -4.58 8.27 5.45
C PHE A 132 -3.35 9.16 5.54
N ARG A 133 -3.30 9.98 6.58
CA ARG A 133 -2.15 10.85 6.85
C ARG A 133 -2.02 11.06 8.36
N VAL A 134 -0.79 11.04 8.85
CA VAL A 134 -0.44 11.33 10.23
C VAL A 134 0.43 12.58 10.31
N ASN A 135 0.49 13.22 11.48
CA ASN A 135 1.44 14.28 11.79
C ASN A 135 2.79 13.69 12.21
N SER A 136 3.76 14.52 12.57
CA SER A 136 5.10 14.10 13.04
C SER A 136 5.08 13.25 14.32
N GLN A 137 3.98 13.24 15.06
CA GLN A 137 3.77 12.43 16.25
C GLN A 137 3.07 11.10 15.94
N GLY A 138 2.85 10.77 14.66
CA GLY A 138 2.15 9.54 14.25
C GLY A 138 0.62 9.60 14.38
N GLN A 139 0.03 10.78 14.71
CA GLN A 139 -1.40 10.93 14.95
C GLN A 139 -2.16 11.25 13.67
N PHE A 140 -3.30 10.60 13.46
CA PHE A 140 -4.16 10.83 12.30
C PHE A 140 -4.64 12.29 12.23
N ASN A 141 -4.40 12.98 11.10
CA ASN A 141 -4.61 14.44 11.00
C ASN A 141 -5.48 14.89 9.81
N VAL A 142 -6.21 13.98 9.17
CA VAL A 142 -7.13 14.35 8.09
C VAL A 142 -8.46 14.81 8.69
N PRO A 143 -9.09 15.89 8.16
CA PRO A 143 -10.38 16.36 8.64
C PRO A 143 -11.54 15.48 8.18
N TYR A 144 -12.69 15.63 8.81
CA TYR A 144 -13.95 14.99 8.38
C TYR A 144 -14.33 15.39 6.96
N GLY A 145 -14.76 14.42 6.16
CA GLY A 145 -15.04 14.57 4.73
C GLY A 145 -16.46 15.02 4.40
N ASN A 146 -17.36 15.04 5.39
CA ASN A 146 -18.77 15.45 5.25
C ASN A 146 -19.52 14.74 4.10
N TYR A 147 -19.37 13.43 3.99
CA TYR A 147 -20.09 12.62 3.01
C TYR A 147 -21.52 12.36 3.45
N LYS A 148 -22.51 12.42 2.52
CA LYS A 148 -23.91 12.16 2.82
C LYS A 148 -24.20 10.68 3.17
N ASN A 149 -23.46 9.75 2.59
CA ASN A 149 -23.66 8.32 2.80
C ASN A 149 -22.34 7.57 2.57
N PRO A 150 -21.38 7.67 3.50
CA PRO A 150 -20.11 6.97 3.35
C PRO A 150 -20.31 5.46 3.47
N ASN A 151 -19.66 4.69 2.58
CA ASN A 151 -19.71 3.23 2.63
C ASN A 151 -18.76 2.71 3.72
N ILE A 152 -19.17 2.86 4.99
CA ILE A 152 -18.39 2.47 6.17
C ILE A 152 -18.30 0.95 6.23
N VAL A 153 -19.43 0.24 6.10
CA VAL A 153 -19.50 -1.22 6.18
C VAL A 153 -19.66 -1.79 4.77
N ASN A 154 -18.57 -2.14 4.14
CA ASN A 154 -18.62 -2.85 2.86
C ASN A 154 -18.55 -4.37 3.11
N LYS A 155 -19.62 -4.93 3.66
CA LYS A 155 -19.69 -6.31 4.17
C LYS A 155 -19.26 -7.35 3.13
N GLU A 156 -19.71 -7.22 1.88
CA GLU A 156 -19.38 -8.17 0.82
C GLU A 156 -17.87 -8.22 0.53
N VAL A 157 -17.23 -7.04 0.50
CA VAL A 157 -15.78 -6.93 0.31
C VAL A 157 -15.04 -7.51 1.50
N LEU A 158 -15.42 -7.16 2.73
CA LEU A 158 -14.77 -7.66 3.94
C LEU A 158 -14.86 -9.20 4.04
N ILE A 159 -16.00 -9.79 3.69
CA ILE A 159 -16.17 -11.26 3.63
C ILE A 159 -15.26 -11.88 2.57
N ALA A 160 -15.19 -11.28 1.39
CA ALA A 160 -14.34 -11.79 0.31
C ALA A 160 -12.86 -11.68 0.66
N ASP A 161 -12.43 -10.56 1.26
CA ASP A 161 -11.07 -10.32 1.69
C ASP A 161 -10.68 -11.26 2.83
N SER A 162 -11.55 -11.47 3.83
CA SER A 162 -11.31 -12.43 4.91
C SER A 162 -11.10 -13.85 4.36
N LYS A 163 -11.97 -14.33 3.48
CA LYS A 163 -11.81 -15.63 2.83
C LYS A 163 -10.52 -15.75 2.04
N PHE A 164 -10.08 -14.66 1.40
CA PHE A 164 -8.84 -14.66 0.64
C PHE A 164 -7.62 -14.65 1.58
N LEU A 165 -7.62 -13.82 2.61
CA LEU A 165 -6.53 -13.71 3.60
C LEU A 165 -6.35 -14.99 4.43
N ASN A 166 -7.41 -15.78 4.62
CA ASN A 166 -7.37 -17.07 5.32
C ASN A 166 -6.81 -18.25 4.49
N LYS A 167 -6.42 -18.03 3.22
CA LYS A 167 -5.74 -19.07 2.46
C LYS A 167 -4.38 -19.38 3.09
N SER A 168 -4.06 -20.66 3.25
CA SER A 168 -2.85 -21.15 3.93
C SER A 168 -1.51 -20.64 3.36
N GLY A 169 -1.52 -20.14 2.12
CA GLY A 169 -0.35 -19.58 1.46
C GLY A 169 -0.17 -18.08 1.64
N ILE A 170 -1.07 -17.39 2.35
CA ILE A 170 -0.99 -15.95 2.59
C ILE A 170 -0.31 -15.69 3.95
N LYS A 171 0.78 -14.93 3.92
CA LYS A 171 1.49 -14.48 5.12
C LYS A 171 1.41 -12.96 5.22
N ILE A 172 1.00 -12.46 6.37
CA ILE A 172 0.94 -11.04 6.71
C ILE A 172 2.11 -10.74 7.67
N MET A 173 2.86 -9.68 7.41
CA MET A 173 4.00 -9.25 8.22
C MET A 173 3.84 -7.76 8.58
N ASN A 174 4.39 -7.36 9.73
CA ASN A 174 4.54 -5.95 10.12
C ASN A 174 6.01 -5.73 10.49
N GLU A 175 6.83 -5.60 9.49
CA GLU A 175 8.28 -5.56 9.62
C GLU A 175 8.87 -4.51 8.69
N ASP A 176 10.16 -4.24 8.85
CA ASP A 176 10.92 -3.52 7.84
C ASP A 176 10.82 -4.22 6.47
N PHE A 177 10.76 -3.42 5.40
CA PHE A 177 10.59 -3.92 4.03
C PHE A 177 11.68 -4.93 3.61
N GLU A 178 12.90 -4.75 4.12
CA GLU A 178 14.03 -5.63 3.82
C GLU A 178 13.81 -7.02 4.41
N LYS A 179 13.31 -7.13 5.67
CA LYS A 179 12.98 -8.42 6.28
C LYS A 179 11.91 -9.16 5.49
N ALA A 180 10.88 -8.44 5.04
CA ALA A 180 9.81 -9.02 4.24
C ALA A 180 10.33 -9.49 2.87
N ALA A 181 11.08 -8.67 2.16
CA ALA A 181 11.65 -8.99 0.86
C ALA A 181 12.65 -10.14 0.90
N LYS A 182 13.47 -10.25 1.95
CA LYS A 182 14.42 -11.36 2.16
C LYS A 182 13.76 -12.73 2.31
N THR A 183 12.45 -12.79 2.53
CA THR A 183 11.69 -14.05 2.46
C THR A 183 11.60 -14.64 1.05
N ALA A 184 11.87 -13.82 0.01
CA ALA A 184 11.84 -14.24 -1.38
C ALA A 184 13.00 -15.20 -1.71
N ARG A 185 12.74 -16.12 -2.63
CA ARG A 185 13.68 -17.13 -3.12
C ARG A 185 13.71 -17.11 -4.66
N LYS A 186 14.71 -17.73 -5.25
CA LYS A 186 14.83 -17.87 -6.71
C LYS A 186 13.51 -18.27 -7.37
N GLY A 187 13.07 -17.46 -8.33
CA GLY A 187 11.83 -17.63 -9.08
C GLY A 187 10.59 -17.07 -8.39
N ASP A 188 10.71 -16.37 -7.24
CA ASP A 188 9.63 -15.59 -6.67
C ASP A 188 9.53 -14.22 -7.35
N PHE A 189 8.37 -13.58 -7.31
CA PHE A 189 8.14 -12.23 -7.81
C PHE A 189 8.01 -11.26 -6.64
N VAL A 190 8.84 -10.24 -6.60
CA VAL A 190 8.83 -9.16 -5.60
C VAL A 190 8.40 -7.88 -6.28
N TYR A 191 7.39 -7.22 -5.73
CA TYR A 191 6.92 -5.93 -6.19
C TYR A 191 7.12 -4.87 -5.11
N PHE A 192 7.90 -3.84 -5.42
CA PHE A 192 8.14 -2.70 -4.55
C PHE A 192 7.32 -1.49 -4.97
N ASP A 193 6.59 -0.94 -4.02
CA ASP A 193 5.84 0.31 -4.13
C ASP A 193 6.16 1.23 -2.94
N PRO A 194 7.41 1.70 -2.83
CA PRO A 194 7.85 2.53 -1.71
C PRO A 194 7.22 3.93 -1.77
N PRO A 195 7.35 4.73 -0.70
CA PRO A 195 7.16 6.18 -0.82
C PRO A 195 8.05 6.74 -1.93
N TYR A 196 7.44 7.48 -2.87
CA TYR A 196 8.12 7.94 -4.08
C TYR A 196 9.11 9.05 -3.79
N ALA A 197 10.26 9.00 -4.47
CA ALA A 197 11.21 10.08 -4.47
C ALA A 197 10.59 11.38 -5.03
N PRO A 198 10.90 12.57 -4.47
CA PRO A 198 10.40 13.83 -4.98
C PRO A 198 10.96 14.12 -6.38
N LEU A 199 10.16 14.84 -7.19
CA LEU A 199 10.55 15.20 -8.57
C LEU A 199 11.46 16.42 -8.65
N VAL A 200 11.54 17.23 -7.59
CA VAL A 200 12.27 18.50 -7.60
C VAL A 200 13.72 18.27 -7.15
N GLU A 201 14.66 18.74 -7.96
CA GLU A 201 16.11 18.62 -7.75
C GLU A 201 16.68 19.64 -6.74
N ASP A 202 15.86 20.28 -5.92
CA ASP A 202 16.37 21.24 -4.96
C ASP A 202 17.16 20.50 -3.86
N SER A 203 18.48 20.61 -3.93
CA SER A 203 19.42 19.93 -3.02
C SER A 203 19.19 20.25 -1.53
N GLN A 204 18.53 21.35 -1.21
CA GLN A 204 18.09 21.69 0.14
C GLN A 204 16.80 20.97 0.56
N SER A 205 15.97 20.55 -0.39
CA SER A 205 14.77 19.75 -0.09
C SER A 205 15.08 18.26 0.11
N PHE A 206 16.23 17.77 -0.38
CA PHE A 206 16.66 16.38 -0.20
C PHE A 206 16.98 16.05 1.27
N VAL A 207 17.55 17.00 2.02
CA VAL A 207 17.93 16.84 3.43
C VAL A 207 16.73 17.00 4.39
N GLY A 208 15.64 17.63 3.90
CA GLY A 208 14.46 17.96 4.73
C GLY A 208 13.16 17.24 4.35
N TYR A 209 13.12 16.45 3.29
CA TYR A 209 11.87 15.88 2.76
C TYR A 209 11.68 14.42 3.17
N THR A 210 11.61 14.19 4.47
CA THR A 210 11.08 12.95 5.04
C THR A 210 9.56 13.04 5.17
N LEU A 211 8.83 13.13 4.08
CA LEU A 211 7.42 12.77 4.08
C LEU A 211 7.37 11.25 4.29
N ASN A 212 7.18 10.84 5.53
CA ASN A 212 7.06 9.46 6.01
C ASN A 212 8.38 8.69 6.30
N GLY A 213 9.51 9.36 6.51
CA GLY A 213 10.74 8.65 6.93
C GLY A 213 11.39 7.76 5.87
N PHE A 214 11.08 7.94 4.56
CA PHE A 214 11.71 7.24 3.45
C PHE A 214 12.55 8.24 2.64
N ASP A 215 13.77 8.46 3.11
CA ASP A 215 14.71 9.46 2.59
C ASP A 215 15.64 8.90 1.49
N TYR A 216 16.69 9.64 1.17
CA TYR A 216 17.70 9.22 0.21
C TYR A 216 18.38 7.91 0.61
N GLU A 217 18.73 7.75 1.88
CA GLU A 217 19.41 6.56 2.38
C GLU A 217 18.51 5.32 2.27
N GLU A 218 17.21 5.49 2.54
CA GLU A 218 16.24 4.43 2.34
C GLU A 218 16.05 4.08 0.85
N GLN A 219 16.10 5.05 -0.08
CA GLN A 219 16.07 4.78 -1.52
C GLN A 219 17.33 4.00 -1.95
N VAL A 220 18.51 4.34 -1.43
CA VAL A 220 19.76 3.60 -1.68
C VAL A 220 19.67 2.19 -1.11
N ARG A 221 19.20 2.03 0.11
CA ARG A 221 19.01 0.73 0.77
C ARG A 221 18.06 -0.16 -0.02
N LEU A 222 16.98 0.41 -0.55
CA LEU A 222 16.03 -0.30 -1.41
C LEU A 222 16.68 -0.72 -2.73
N ARG A 223 17.51 0.15 -3.35
CA ARG A 223 18.25 -0.17 -4.56
C ARG A 223 19.22 -1.35 -4.31
N ASP A 224 19.93 -1.35 -3.18
CA ASP A 224 20.88 -2.42 -2.84
C ASP A 224 20.14 -3.76 -2.64
N LEU A 225 18.99 -3.72 -2.00
CA LEU A 225 18.10 -4.88 -1.85
C LEU A 225 17.56 -5.38 -3.20
N PHE A 226 17.21 -4.48 -4.11
CA PHE A 226 16.79 -4.83 -5.47
C PHE A 226 17.89 -5.64 -6.19
N ILE A 227 19.16 -5.17 -6.12
CA ILE A 227 20.32 -5.84 -6.68
C ILE A 227 20.57 -7.19 -6.00
N GLU A 228 20.43 -7.28 -4.67
CA GLU A 228 20.57 -8.54 -3.93
C GLU A 228 19.56 -9.59 -4.42
N LEU A 229 18.30 -9.19 -4.59
CA LEU A 229 17.22 -10.06 -5.05
C LEU A 229 17.42 -10.48 -6.51
N ASP A 230 17.95 -9.60 -7.35
CA ASP A 230 18.31 -9.92 -8.73
C ASP A 230 19.39 -11.01 -8.76
N LYS A 231 20.49 -10.84 -8.04
CA LYS A 231 21.56 -11.84 -7.89
C LYS A 231 21.04 -13.17 -7.34
N LYS A 232 20.01 -13.13 -6.49
CA LYS A 232 19.33 -14.32 -5.93
C LYS A 232 18.46 -15.05 -6.96
N GLY A 233 18.18 -14.41 -8.10
CA GLY A 233 17.34 -14.94 -9.17
C GLY A 233 15.84 -14.81 -8.90
N CYS A 234 15.44 -13.79 -8.16
CA CYS A 234 14.06 -13.34 -8.04
C CYS A 234 13.69 -12.49 -9.26
N PHE A 235 12.41 -12.45 -9.59
CA PHE A 235 11.86 -11.41 -10.46
C PHE A 235 11.53 -10.21 -9.60
N VAL A 236 12.05 -9.04 -9.94
CA VAL A 236 11.84 -7.82 -9.17
C VAL A 236 11.25 -6.74 -10.07
N MET A 237 10.19 -6.09 -9.60
CA MET A 237 9.59 -4.91 -10.21
C MET A 237 9.44 -3.83 -9.16
N LEU A 238 9.80 -2.60 -9.51
CA LEU A 238 9.69 -1.43 -8.64
C LEU A 238 8.94 -0.33 -9.37
N SER A 239 7.98 0.30 -8.70
CA SER A 239 7.37 1.55 -9.13
C SER A 239 7.94 2.72 -8.33
N ASN A 240 8.20 3.85 -9.00
CA ASN A 240 8.64 5.09 -8.35
C ASN A 240 8.34 6.30 -9.26
N SER A 241 8.69 7.50 -8.80
CA SER A 241 8.68 8.71 -9.64
C SER A 241 9.76 8.64 -10.73
N SER A 242 9.53 9.27 -11.87
CA SER A 242 10.55 9.43 -12.92
C SER A 242 11.51 10.58 -12.59
N SER A 243 12.04 10.61 -11.36
CA SER A 243 13.03 11.60 -10.92
C SER A 243 14.44 11.22 -11.38
N LYS A 244 15.31 12.24 -11.52
CA LYS A 244 16.73 12.03 -11.87
C LYS A 244 17.38 11.04 -10.90
N LEU A 245 17.13 11.18 -9.58
CA LEU A 245 17.63 10.29 -8.56
C LEU A 245 17.33 8.82 -8.86
N ILE A 246 16.06 8.52 -9.18
CA ILE A 246 15.64 7.13 -9.43
C ILE A 246 16.30 6.60 -10.71
N HIS A 247 16.40 7.40 -11.75
CA HIS A 247 17.11 7.01 -12.97
C HIS A 247 18.60 6.75 -12.72
N ASP A 248 19.26 7.57 -11.88
CA ASP A 248 20.66 7.39 -11.53
C ASP A 248 20.87 6.12 -10.68
N LEU A 249 20.03 5.90 -9.65
CA LEU A 249 20.13 4.74 -8.76
C LEU A 249 19.92 3.40 -9.49
N TYR A 250 19.07 3.37 -10.53
CA TYR A 250 18.74 2.16 -11.27
C TYR A 250 19.24 2.16 -12.71
N SER A 251 20.32 2.91 -12.99
CA SER A 251 20.91 3.07 -14.33
C SER A 251 21.28 1.75 -15.01
N ASP A 252 21.69 0.74 -14.24
CA ASP A 252 22.01 -0.60 -14.75
C ASP A 252 20.79 -1.34 -15.32
N TYR A 253 19.56 -0.90 -14.95
CA TYR A 253 18.29 -1.49 -15.38
C TYR A 253 17.54 -0.64 -16.41
N LYS A 254 18.17 0.36 -17.00
CA LYS A 254 17.54 1.32 -17.95
C LYS A 254 16.83 0.64 -19.12
N GLU A 255 17.38 -0.45 -19.64
CA GLU A 255 16.80 -1.20 -20.78
C GLU A 255 15.50 -1.94 -20.40
N ASN A 256 15.28 -2.16 -19.10
CA ASN A 256 14.09 -2.78 -18.53
C ASN A 256 13.26 -1.79 -17.71
N THR A 257 13.45 -0.48 -17.94
CA THR A 257 12.69 0.60 -17.32
C THR A 257 11.66 1.14 -18.30
N ILE A 258 10.43 1.32 -17.82
CA ILE A 258 9.32 1.88 -18.59
C ILE A 258 8.85 3.14 -17.91
N ILE A 259 8.70 4.21 -18.68
CA ILE A 259 8.11 5.49 -18.22
C ILE A 259 6.63 5.49 -18.55
N ILE A 260 5.79 5.76 -17.55
CA ILE A 260 4.35 5.76 -17.66
C ILE A 260 3.84 7.14 -17.26
N GLY A 261 3.15 7.82 -18.18
CA GLY A 261 2.48 9.09 -17.87
C GLY A 261 1.32 8.86 -16.90
N ALA A 262 1.39 9.38 -15.69
CA ALA A 262 0.34 9.31 -14.70
C ALA A 262 -0.27 10.69 -14.42
N THR A 263 -1.59 10.75 -14.18
CA THR A 263 -2.27 11.99 -13.80
C THR A 263 -2.46 12.03 -12.29
N ARG A 264 -1.85 12.98 -11.60
CA ARG A 264 -2.08 13.20 -10.16
C ARG A 264 -3.39 13.96 -9.95
N ASN A 265 -4.42 13.26 -9.49
CA ASN A 265 -5.73 13.85 -9.17
C ASN A 265 -5.81 14.44 -7.75
N ILE A 266 -4.83 14.16 -6.87
CA ILE A 266 -4.84 14.53 -5.46
C ILE A 266 -3.58 15.34 -5.15
N ASN A 267 -3.73 16.67 -5.14
CA ASN A 267 -2.75 17.57 -4.56
C ASN A 267 -3.49 18.71 -3.85
N SER A 268 -3.01 19.12 -2.68
CA SER A 268 -3.56 20.24 -1.91
C SER A 268 -3.43 21.59 -2.63
N LYS A 269 -2.46 21.73 -3.54
CA LYS A 269 -2.28 22.92 -4.40
C LYS A 269 -2.71 22.60 -5.82
N ALA A 270 -3.57 23.44 -6.41
CA ALA A 270 -4.06 23.27 -7.78
C ALA A 270 -2.93 23.26 -8.83
N SER A 271 -1.85 24.03 -8.61
CA SER A 271 -0.64 24.07 -9.45
C SER A 271 0.19 22.79 -9.46
N GLY A 272 -0.06 21.87 -8.52
CA GLY A 272 0.59 20.56 -8.45
C GLY A 272 -0.22 19.42 -9.09
N ARG A 273 -1.34 19.73 -9.77
CA ARG A 273 -2.15 18.80 -10.55
C ARG A 273 -1.63 18.80 -11.97
N GLY A 274 -0.84 17.81 -12.35
CA GLY A 274 -0.27 17.68 -13.69
C GLY A 274 0.04 16.22 -14.02
N LYS A 275 0.43 15.98 -15.27
CA LYS A 275 1.02 14.69 -15.64
C LYS A 275 2.35 14.57 -14.91
N VAL A 276 2.50 13.51 -14.16
CA VAL A 276 3.75 13.16 -13.48
C VAL A 276 4.14 11.80 -14.01
N ASP A 277 5.30 11.73 -14.62
CA ASP A 277 5.79 10.45 -15.10
C ASP A 277 6.21 9.57 -13.92
N GLU A 278 5.74 8.34 -13.96
CA GLU A 278 6.15 7.27 -13.04
C GLU A 278 6.99 6.26 -13.82
N VAL A 279 7.84 5.51 -13.13
CA VAL A 279 8.64 4.45 -13.73
C VAL A 279 8.23 3.09 -13.18
N LEU A 280 8.29 2.07 -14.04
CA LEU A 280 8.37 0.67 -13.66
C LEU A 280 9.75 0.16 -14.04
N ILE A 281 10.51 -0.26 -13.05
CA ILE A 281 11.88 -0.78 -13.21
C ILE A 281 11.86 -2.28 -12.93
N MET A 282 12.41 -3.07 -13.83
CA MET A 282 12.44 -4.53 -13.74
C MET A 282 13.86 -5.04 -13.91
N ASN A 283 14.18 -6.18 -13.24
CA ASN A 283 15.45 -6.88 -13.43
C ASN A 283 15.41 -7.95 -14.52
N TYR A 284 14.31 -8.07 -15.24
CA TYR A 284 14.10 -9.06 -16.28
C TYR A 284 13.62 -8.43 -17.59
N ASN A 285 13.85 -9.13 -18.70
CA ASN A 285 13.41 -8.67 -20.02
C ASN A 285 11.88 -8.86 -20.15
N TYR A 286 11.15 -7.77 -19.92
CA TYR A 286 9.69 -7.75 -19.98
C TYR A 286 9.11 -7.96 -21.39
N LYS A 287 9.92 -7.76 -22.45
CA LYS A 287 9.51 -7.99 -23.85
C LYS A 287 9.36 -9.46 -24.19
N GLN A 288 9.97 -10.34 -23.37
CA GLN A 288 9.95 -11.79 -23.51
C GLN A 288 9.15 -12.48 -22.39
N SER A 289 8.68 -11.74 -21.43
CA SER A 289 7.94 -12.27 -20.26
C SER A 289 6.44 -12.46 -20.51
#